data_9e8b45de2fd7005ddbf32cb4e05d2ea7
#
_entry.id   9e8b45de2fd7005ddbf32cb4e05d2ea7
#
_cell.length_a   1.000
_cell.length_b   1.000
_cell.length_c   1.000
_cell.angle_alpha   90.00
_cell.angle_beta   90.00
_cell.angle_gamma   90.00
#
_symmetry.space_group_name_H-M   'P 1'
#
loop_
_entity.id
_entity.type
_entity.pdbx_description
1 polymer ?
#
loop_
_entity_poly.entity_id
_entity_poly.type
_entity_poly.pdbx_seq_one_letter_code
_entity_poly.pdbx_strand_id
1 'polypeptide(L)'
;MIRQCTIIFGCLAVGELIVWLTGISIPSSIIGMLLLTALLQMKVVRLEWVRGMSDFLISNLGFFFVPPGVALMLYFDIIKAELLPIVVATVISTMLVMITTGWTDQYLRKLNKKEEDGHGDNE
;
A
#
# COMPACT_ATOMS: atom_id res chain seq x y z
N MET A 1 15.32 -0.83 -17.10
CA MET A 1 15.44 -0.36 -15.71
C MET A 1 15.14 1.12 -15.54
N ILE A 2 15.78 2.05 -16.27
CA ILE A 2 15.55 3.50 -16.12
C ILE A 2 14.06 3.86 -16.26
N ARG A 3 13.39 3.37 -17.30
CA ARG A 3 11.95 3.61 -17.52
C ARG A 3 11.08 3.10 -16.38
N GLN A 4 11.43 1.98 -15.77
CA GLN A 4 10.71 1.38 -14.65
C GLN A 4 10.81 2.26 -13.40
N CYS A 5 12.03 2.70 -13.08
CA CYS A 5 12.24 3.66 -11.99
C CYS A 5 11.50 4.96 -12.23
N THR A 6 11.55 5.51 -13.44
CA THR A 6 10.88 6.78 -13.79
C THR A 6 9.38 6.71 -13.58
N ILE A 7 8.72 5.60 -13.89
CA ILE A 7 7.28 5.43 -13.69
C ILE A 7 6.95 5.39 -12.18
N ILE A 8 7.66 4.58 -11.41
CA ILE A 8 7.40 4.42 -9.97
C ILE A 8 7.67 5.72 -9.22
N PHE A 9 8.85 6.32 -9.45
CA PHE A 9 9.21 7.58 -8.80
C PHE A 9 8.40 8.76 -9.34
N GLY A 10 7.99 8.73 -10.61
CA GLY A 10 7.08 9.73 -11.18
C GLY A 10 5.71 9.72 -10.50
N CYS A 11 5.13 8.54 -10.26
CA CYS A 11 3.88 8.42 -9.50
C CYS A 11 4.02 8.91 -8.06
N LEU A 12 5.17 8.63 -7.43
CA LEU A 12 5.46 9.12 -6.08
C LEU A 12 5.59 10.64 -6.06
N ALA A 13 6.33 11.23 -7.00
CA ALA A 13 6.51 12.68 -7.11
C ALA A 13 5.16 13.40 -7.37
N VAL A 14 4.30 12.84 -8.21
CA VAL A 14 2.95 13.37 -8.42
C VAL A 14 2.11 13.25 -7.15
N GLY A 15 2.21 12.13 -6.43
CA GLY A 15 1.57 11.96 -5.12
C GLY A 15 2.01 13.03 -4.12
N GLU A 16 3.30 13.32 -4.07
CA GLU A 16 3.87 14.36 -3.21
C GLU A 16 3.40 15.77 -3.59
N LEU A 17 3.34 16.06 -4.88
CA LEU A 17 2.81 17.33 -5.41
C LEU A 17 1.33 17.51 -5.00
N ILE A 18 0.51 16.46 -5.09
CA ILE A 18 -0.90 16.50 -4.69
C ILE A 18 -1.03 16.79 -3.19
N VAL A 19 -0.25 16.12 -2.35
CA VAL A 19 -0.24 16.37 -0.91
C VAL A 19 0.17 17.79 -0.60
N TRP A 20 1.21 18.30 -1.25
CA TRP A 20 1.69 19.65 -1.06
C TRP A 20 0.65 20.71 -1.47
N LEU A 21 -0.06 20.50 -2.59
CA LEU A 21 -1.09 21.42 -3.08
C LEU A 21 -2.39 21.39 -2.26
N THR A 22 -2.76 20.22 -1.75
CA THR A 22 -4.03 20.03 -1.02
C THR A 22 -3.88 20.20 0.49
N GLY A 23 -2.65 20.14 1.03
CA GLY A 23 -2.38 20.22 2.46
C GLY A 23 -2.93 19.05 3.30
N ILE A 24 -3.25 17.92 2.64
CA ILE A 24 -3.80 16.74 3.30
C ILE A 24 -2.69 16.03 4.09
N SER A 25 -2.97 15.64 5.33
CA SER A 25 -2.03 14.90 6.20
C SER A 25 -1.95 13.41 5.86
N ILE A 26 -2.04 13.04 4.59
CA ILE A 26 -1.89 11.67 4.11
C ILE A 26 -0.47 11.50 3.56
N PRO A 27 0.22 10.40 3.87
CA PRO A 27 1.52 10.11 3.27
C PRO A 27 1.45 10.08 1.74
N SER A 28 2.34 10.83 1.09
CA SER A 28 2.39 10.95 -0.39
C SER A 28 2.57 9.60 -1.09
N SER A 29 3.23 8.65 -0.41
CA SER A 29 3.41 7.28 -0.90
C SER A 29 2.09 6.53 -1.13
N ILE A 30 1.07 6.78 -0.30
CA ILE A 30 -0.27 6.18 -0.46
C ILE A 30 -0.92 6.71 -1.74
N ILE A 31 -0.87 8.01 -1.97
CA ILE A 31 -1.41 8.63 -3.19
C ILE A 31 -0.65 8.15 -4.42
N GLY A 32 0.68 8.08 -4.34
CA GLY A 32 1.52 7.53 -5.41
C GLY A 32 1.18 6.08 -5.76
N MET A 33 0.94 5.25 -4.73
CA MET A 33 0.54 3.85 -4.91
C MET A 33 -0.86 3.71 -5.53
N LEU A 34 -1.83 4.49 -5.09
CA LEU A 34 -3.18 4.52 -5.68
C LEU A 34 -3.14 4.99 -7.13
N LEU A 35 -2.34 6.03 -7.42
CA LEU A 35 -2.16 6.54 -8.78
C LEU A 35 -1.53 5.49 -9.69
N LEU A 36 -0.47 4.81 -9.24
CA LEU A 36 0.16 3.73 -9.99
C LEU A 36 -0.82 2.59 -10.26
N THR A 37 -1.60 2.19 -9.25
CA THR A 37 -2.62 1.15 -9.39
C THR A 37 -3.69 1.55 -10.40
N ALA A 38 -4.18 2.78 -10.35
CA ALA A 38 -5.15 3.30 -11.32
C ALA A 38 -4.59 3.31 -12.75
N LEU A 39 -3.34 3.74 -12.94
CA LEU A 39 -2.68 3.74 -14.25
C LEU A 39 -2.47 2.33 -14.81
N LEU A 40 -2.16 1.36 -13.95
CA LEU A 40 -2.08 -0.05 -14.34
C LEU A 40 -3.45 -0.61 -14.73
N GLN A 41 -4.50 -0.29 -13.98
CA GLN A 41 -5.85 -0.76 -14.24
C GLN A 41 -6.43 -0.15 -15.52
N MET A 42 -6.15 1.11 -15.79
CA MET A 42 -6.49 1.78 -17.04
C MET A 42 -5.63 1.32 -18.24
N LYS A 43 -4.66 0.42 -18.02
CA LYS A 43 -3.71 -0.10 -19.03
C LYS A 43 -2.84 0.99 -19.69
N VAL A 44 -2.75 2.16 -19.09
CA VAL A 44 -1.85 3.25 -19.53
C VAL A 44 -0.39 2.84 -19.29
N VAL A 45 -0.15 2.21 -18.13
CA VAL A 45 1.14 1.60 -17.78
C VAL A 45 0.98 0.09 -17.84
N ARG A 46 1.89 -0.59 -18.55
CA ARG A 46 1.90 -2.06 -18.59
C ARG A 46 2.59 -2.60 -17.35
N LEU A 47 2.06 -3.67 -16.79
CA LEU A 47 2.63 -4.36 -15.63
C LEU A 47 4.11 -4.76 -15.87
N GLU A 48 4.43 -5.17 -17.09
CA GLU A 48 5.79 -5.54 -17.50
C GLU A 48 6.79 -4.39 -17.35
N TRP A 49 6.32 -3.14 -17.45
CA TRP A 49 7.17 -1.95 -17.34
C TRP A 49 7.57 -1.60 -15.90
N VAL A 50 6.91 -2.15 -14.91
CA VAL A 50 7.19 -1.91 -13.49
C VAL A 50 7.66 -3.17 -12.76
N ARG A 51 7.36 -4.35 -13.33
CA ARG A 51 7.60 -5.65 -12.70
C ARG A 51 9.06 -5.85 -12.31
N GLY A 52 10.00 -5.60 -13.19
CA GLY A 52 11.43 -5.84 -12.90
C GLY A 52 11.94 -5.00 -11.73
N MET A 53 11.51 -3.75 -11.61
CA MET A 53 11.87 -2.90 -10.48
C MET A 53 11.14 -3.31 -9.19
N SER A 54 9.88 -3.71 -9.30
CA SER A 54 9.11 -4.22 -8.16
C SER A 54 9.72 -5.51 -7.63
N ASP A 55 10.08 -6.45 -8.48
CA ASP A 55 10.73 -7.71 -8.09
C ASP A 55 12.10 -7.45 -7.43
N PHE A 56 12.87 -6.48 -7.94
CA PHE A 56 14.12 -6.07 -7.33
C PHE A 56 13.91 -5.49 -5.93
N LEU A 57 12.94 -4.60 -5.75
CA LEU A 57 12.64 -3.99 -4.45
C LEU A 57 12.17 -5.03 -3.44
N ILE A 58 11.28 -5.94 -3.85
CA ILE A 58 10.77 -7.01 -3.00
C ILE A 58 11.87 -7.99 -2.61
N SER A 59 12.71 -8.40 -3.56
CA SER A 59 13.81 -9.32 -3.31
C SER A 59 14.87 -8.75 -2.37
N ASN A 60 15.01 -7.41 -2.35
CA ASN A 60 15.95 -6.70 -1.49
C ASN A 60 15.27 -5.97 -0.33
N LEU A 61 14.03 -6.32 -0.01
CA LEU A 61 13.24 -5.66 1.03
C LEU A 61 13.98 -5.61 2.37
N GLY A 62 14.62 -6.71 2.77
CA GLY A 62 15.42 -6.77 3.99
C GLY A 62 16.52 -5.72 4.03
N PHE A 63 17.24 -5.52 2.92
CA PHE A 63 18.28 -4.49 2.82
C PHE A 63 17.71 -3.08 3.02
N PHE A 64 16.54 -2.79 2.44
CA PHE A 64 15.88 -1.49 2.60
C PHE A 64 15.33 -1.25 4.00
N PHE A 65 15.04 -2.31 4.76
CA PHE A 65 14.56 -2.19 6.14
C PHE A 65 15.67 -2.00 7.18
N VAL A 66 16.93 -2.33 6.85
CA VAL A 66 18.06 -2.18 7.78
C VAL A 66 18.26 -0.72 8.22
N PRO A 67 18.32 0.30 7.34
CA PRO A 67 18.50 1.68 7.78
C PRO A 67 17.40 2.20 8.72
N PRO A 68 16.10 2.00 8.42
CA PRO A 68 15.03 2.36 9.37
C PRO A 68 15.11 1.58 10.68
N GLY A 69 15.47 0.28 10.63
CA GLY A 69 15.64 -0.54 11.82
C GLY A 69 16.76 -0.03 12.74
N VAL A 70 17.88 0.38 12.16
CA VAL A 70 18.98 1.02 12.93
C VAL A 70 18.57 2.38 13.47
N ALA A 71 17.82 3.17 12.69
CA ALA A 71 17.31 4.46 13.15
C ALA A 71 16.39 4.33 14.38
N LEU A 72 15.59 3.25 14.47
CA LEU A 72 14.76 2.98 15.65
C LEU A 72 15.58 2.79 16.94
N MET A 73 16.83 2.31 16.84
CA MET A 73 17.71 2.18 18.02
C MET A 73 18.03 3.53 18.66
N LEU A 74 18.08 4.61 17.88
CA LEU A 74 18.31 5.96 18.37
C LEU A 74 17.13 6.49 19.21
N TYR A 75 15.94 5.96 18.98
CA TYR A 75 14.70 6.33 19.66
C TYR A 75 14.28 5.34 20.74
N PHE A 76 15.19 4.44 21.13
CA PHE A 76 14.86 3.33 22.03
C PHE A 76 14.35 3.80 23.40
N ASP A 77 14.87 4.90 23.94
CA ASP A 77 14.44 5.46 25.22
C ASP A 77 13.01 6.02 25.14
N ILE A 78 12.64 6.64 24.01
CA ILE A 78 11.28 7.13 23.76
C ILE A 78 10.33 5.94 23.60
N ILE A 79 10.74 4.91 22.85
CA ILE A 79 9.96 3.70 22.66
C ILE A 79 9.70 2.98 23.98
N LYS A 80 10.69 2.92 24.87
CA LYS A 80 10.53 2.33 26.22
C LYS A 80 9.53 3.10 27.06
N ALA A 81 9.61 4.44 27.03
CA ALA A 81 8.73 5.30 27.82
C ALA A 81 7.25 5.15 27.37
N GLU A 82 7.03 4.98 26.07
CA GLU A 82 5.70 4.88 25.45
C GLU A 82 5.32 3.45 25.04
N LEU A 83 5.98 2.43 25.61
CA LEU A 83 5.80 1.04 25.21
C LEU A 83 4.36 0.57 25.39
N LEU A 84 3.72 0.92 26.50
CA LEU A 84 2.35 0.50 26.80
C LEU A 84 1.32 1.08 25.80
N PRO A 85 1.28 2.40 25.52
CA PRO A 85 0.44 2.95 24.47
C PRO A 85 0.69 2.33 23.09
N ILE A 86 1.96 2.10 22.72
CA ILE A 86 2.32 1.51 21.42
C ILE A 86 1.78 0.08 21.30
N VAL A 87 1.95 -0.76 22.31
CA VAL A 87 1.46 -2.14 22.31
C VAL A 87 -0.07 -2.18 22.25
N VAL A 88 -0.76 -1.39 23.08
CA VAL A 88 -2.21 -1.32 23.10
C VAL A 88 -2.75 -0.85 21.75
N ALA A 89 -2.20 0.24 21.20
CA ALA A 89 -2.60 0.75 19.90
C ALA A 89 -2.37 -0.27 18.78
N THR A 90 -1.24 -0.98 18.81
CA THR A 90 -0.91 -2.02 17.82
C THR A 90 -1.91 -3.18 17.88
N VAL A 91 -2.22 -3.69 19.05
CA VAL A 91 -3.18 -4.80 19.21
C VAL A 91 -4.58 -4.39 18.75
N ILE A 92 -5.06 -3.23 19.17
CA ILE A 92 -6.39 -2.74 18.81
C ILE A 92 -6.47 -2.49 17.31
N SER A 93 -5.48 -1.79 16.71
CA SER A 93 -5.48 -1.52 15.27
C SER A 93 -5.36 -2.79 14.44
N THR A 94 -4.58 -3.77 14.88
CA THR A 94 -4.48 -5.07 14.20
C THR A 94 -5.82 -5.80 14.20
N MET A 95 -6.53 -5.85 15.33
CA MET A 95 -7.85 -6.45 15.40
C MET A 95 -8.85 -5.73 14.49
N LEU A 96 -8.86 -4.40 14.51
CA LEU A 96 -9.72 -3.60 13.63
C LEU A 96 -9.45 -3.86 12.16
N VAL A 97 -8.18 -3.91 11.75
CA VAL A 97 -7.80 -4.21 10.36
C VAL A 97 -8.23 -5.61 9.97
N MET A 98 -8.03 -6.61 10.82
CA MET A 98 -8.47 -7.99 10.53
C MET A 98 -9.99 -8.08 10.34
N ILE A 99 -10.77 -7.43 11.22
CA ILE A 99 -12.23 -7.42 11.14
C ILE A 99 -12.70 -6.72 9.87
N THR A 100 -12.19 -5.51 9.60
CA THR A 100 -12.58 -4.72 8.43
C THR A 100 -12.19 -5.39 7.13
N THR A 101 -11.01 -5.98 7.05
CA THR A 101 -10.53 -6.72 5.87
C THR A 101 -11.39 -7.97 5.64
N GLY A 102 -11.67 -8.73 6.70
CA GLY A 102 -12.52 -9.93 6.61
C GLY A 102 -13.94 -9.60 6.15
N TRP A 103 -14.55 -8.53 6.67
CA TRP A 103 -15.86 -8.09 6.24
C TRP A 103 -15.87 -7.59 4.79
N THR A 104 -14.86 -6.83 4.40
CA THR A 104 -14.72 -6.32 3.04
C THR A 104 -14.57 -7.48 2.04
N ASP A 105 -13.73 -8.48 2.33
CA ASP A 105 -13.56 -9.65 1.49
C ASP A 105 -14.88 -10.46 1.36
N GLN A 106 -15.57 -10.70 2.46
CA GLN A 106 -16.85 -11.40 2.44
C GLN A 106 -17.91 -10.64 1.63
N TYR A 107 -17.94 -9.31 1.77
CA TYR A 107 -18.88 -8.48 1.02
C TYR A 107 -18.60 -8.50 -0.48
N LEU A 108 -17.35 -8.41 -0.88
CA LEU A 108 -16.93 -8.47 -2.28
C LEU A 108 -17.22 -9.85 -2.90
N ARG A 109 -16.94 -10.93 -2.17
CA ARG A 109 -17.28 -12.30 -2.64
C ARG A 109 -18.78 -12.50 -2.82
N LYS A 110 -19.59 -11.91 -1.94
CA LYS A 110 -21.05 -11.99 -2.05
C LYS A 110 -21.59 -11.23 -3.26
N LEU A 111 -20.96 -10.12 -3.63
CA LEU A 111 -21.29 -9.36 -4.84
C LEU A 111 -20.93 -10.14 -6.11
N ASN A 112 -19.70 -10.69 -6.18
CA ASN A 112 -19.26 -11.47 -7.33
C ASN A 112 -20.13 -12.73 -7.57
N LYS A 113 -20.53 -13.42 -6.47
CA LYS A 113 -21.40 -14.58 -6.58
C LYS A 113 -22.80 -14.23 -7.14
N LYS A 114 -23.30 -13.03 -6.84
CA LYS A 114 -24.58 -12.56 -7.39
C LYS A 114 -24.52 -12.26 -8.88
N GLU A 115 -23.35 -11.88 -9.41
CA GLU A 115 -23.16 -11.66 -10.84
C GLU A 115 -23.06 -12.99 -11.62
N GLU A 116 -22.44 -14.02 -11.02
CA GLU A 116 -22.36 -15.36 -11.63
C GLU A 116 -23.74 -16.05 -11.69
N ASP A 117 -24.54 -15.98 -10.61
CA ASP A 117 -25.88 -16.56 -10.55
C ASP A 117 -26.88 -15.83 -11.50
N GLY A 118 -26.66 -14.52 -11.76
CA GLY A 118 -27.50 -13.74 -12.68
C GLY A 118 -27.21 -13.96 -14.16
N HIS A 119 -26.09 -14.59 -14.52
CA HIS A 119 -25.74 -14.86 -15.91
C HIS A 119 -26.09 -16.29 -16.35
N GLY A 120 -26.43 -17.17 -15.40
CA GLY A 120 -26.82 -18.57 -15.66
C GLY A 120 -28.27 -18.81 -16.05
N ASP A 121 -29.14 -17.80 -15.90
CA ASP A 121 -30.59 -17.97 -16.20
C ASP A 121 -31.01 -17.57 -17.62
N ASN A 122 -30.09 -17.28 -18.53
CA ASN A 122 -30.36 -16.86 -19.89
C ASN A 122 -29.82 -17.83 -20.99
N GLU A 123 -29.54 -19.10 -20.68
CA GLU A 123 -29.26 -20.12 -21.70
C GLU A 123 -30.28 -21.23 -21.70
#